data_9c2e08368b21089e848df2125fa5eb65
#
_entry.id   9c2e08368b21089e848df2125fa5eb65
#
_cell.length_a   1.000
_cell.length_b   1.000
_cell.length_c   1.000
_cell.angle_alpha   90.00
_cell.angle_beta   90.00
_cell.angle_gamma   90.00
#
_symmetry.space_group_name_H-M   'P 1'
#
loop_
_entity.id
_entity.type
_entity.pdbx_description
1 polymer ?
#
loop_
_entity_poly.entity_id
_entity_poly.type
_entity_poly.pdbx_seq_one_letter_code
_entity_poly.pdbx_strand_id
1 'polypeptide(L)'
;QIQIEDLQGRLNVNSLGGQGAEHQLARARFANLFAGLGVDPAYIDRIADWIDEDANVRQFGAEDFDYLALELPYRTSGQMIADPSELRLLLDLEQEVYEQLLPSLAALPSTSLPLNINTASALVLQSISAGLGVETAELLVAQREELQGFESVLEFLQSPELAGLGISGDGLGVQSAFFEVRVKARFRERFAYLTSIVQRSPIDGSMRVIYRNSSKKIIPVVDESDDSSEKSSDV
;
A
#
# COMPACT_ATOMS: atom_id res chain seq x y z
N GLN A 1 -18.85 2.50 14.20
CA GLN A 1 -18.30 1.70 13.10
C GLN A 1 -16.81 1.59 13.28
N ILE A 2 -16.27 0.40 13.11
CA ILE A 2 -14.83 0.12 13.16
C ILE A 2 -14.50 -0.63 11.88
N GLN A 3 -13.40 -0.23 11.23
CA GLN A 3 -12.83 -0.89 10.07
C GLN A 3 -11.35 -1.20 10.38
N ILE A 4 -10.89 -2.38 10.04
CA ILE A 4 -9.51 -2.81 10.20
C ILE A 4 -9.00 -3.24 8.83
N GLU A 5 -7.89 -2.65 8.41
CA GLU A 5 -7.24 -2.99 7.15
C GLU A 5 -5.79 -3.42 7.41
N ASP A 6 -5.36 -4.44 6.70
CA ASP A 6 -3.96 -4.87 6.67
C ASP A 6 -3.14 -3.95 5.78
N LEU A 7 -2.09 -3.37 6.32
CA LEU A 7 -1.21 -2.48 5.57
C LEU A 7 -0.10 -3.22 4.81
N GLN A 8 0.20 -4.46 5.15
CA GLN A 8 1.21 -5.25 4.44
C GLN A 8 0.66 -5.95 3.19
N GLY A 9 -0.64 -5.88 2.93
CA GLY A 9 -1.23 -6.18 1.63
C GLY A 9 -1.00 -5.10 0.57
N ARG A 10 -0.24 -4.03 0.89
CA ARG A 10 0.10 -2.91 0.01
C ARG A 10 1.62 -2.78 -0.13
N LEU A 11 2.10 -2.15 -1.20
CA LEU A 11 3.51 -1.85 -1.35
C LEU A 11 3.94 -0.76 -0.36
N ASN A 12 4.99 -1.04 0.38
CA ASN A 12 5.53 -0.08 1.33
C ASN A 12 6.43 0.94 0.62
N VAL A 13 6.04 2.21 0.58
CA VAL A 13 6.82 3.28 -0.08
C VAL A 13 8.23 3.41 0.51
N ASN A 14 8.40 3.16 1.80
CA ASN A 14 9.70 3.24 2.48
C ASN A 14 10.70 2.16 2.05
N SER A 15 10.24 1.10 1.37
CA SER A 15 11.14 0.11 0.78
C SER A 15 12.00 0.68 -0.36
N LEU A 16 11.61 1.82 -0.94
CA LEU A 16 12.40 2.54 -1.95
C LEU A 16 13.59 3.30 -1.37
N GLY A 17 13.62 3.57 -0.06
CA GLY A 17 14.78 4.13 0.65
C GLY A 17 15.78 3.06 1.14
N GLY A 18 15.55 1.77 0.85
CA GLY A 18 16.44 0.68 1.21
C GLY A 18 17.68 0.56 0.33
N GLN A 19 18.48 -0.47 0.57
CA GLN A 19 19.69 -0.80 -0.20
C GLN A 19 19.74 -2.30 -0.53
N GLY A 20 20.60 -2.66 -1.49
CA GLY A 20 20.83 -4.05 -1.84
C GLY A 20 19.71 -4.75 -2.58
N ALA A 21 19.62 -6.07 -2.45
CA ALA A 21 18.69 -6.91 -3.21
C ALA A 21 17.21 -6.63 -2.88
N GLU A 22 16.90 -6.35 -1.62
CA GLU A 22 15.54 -6.02 -1.18
C GLU A 22 15.05 -4.71 -1.80
N HIS A 23 15.92 -3.70 -1.88
CA HIS A 23 15.62 -2.44 -2.56
C HIS A 23 15.38 -2.66 -4.07
N GLN A 24 16.21 -3.47 -4.74
CA GLN A 24 16.01 -3.79 -6.15
C GLN A 24 14.68 -4.51 -6.40
N LEU A 25 14.32 -5.45 -5.52
CA LEU A 25 13.04 -6.14 -5.56
C LEU A 25 11.87 -5.16 -5.38
N ALA A 26 11.98 -4.24 -4.41
CA ALA A 26 10.97 -3.20 -4.20
C ALA A 26 10.81 -2.33 -5.44
N ARG A 27 11.89 -1.83 -6.03
CA ARG A 27 11.87 -1.03 -7.26
C ARG A 27 11.19 -1.77 -8.42
N ALA A 28 11.49 -3.06 -8.59
CA ALA A 28 10.85 -3.87 -9.62
C ALA A 28 9.33 -3.99 -9.41
N ARG A 29 8.88 -4.21 -8.16
CA ARG A 29 7.46 -4.26 -7.82
C ARG A 29 6.77 -2.93 -8.05
N PHE A 30 7.38 -1.81 -7.66
CA PHE A 30 6.85 -0.48 -7.96
C PHE A 30 6.76 -0.22 -9.45
N ALA A 31 7.78 -0.60 -10.23
CA ALA A 31 7.75 -0.45 -11.69
C ALA A 31 6.61 -1.26 -12.32
N ASN A 32 6.37 -2.49 -11.86
CA ASN A 32 5.26 -3.31 -12.34
C ASN A 32 3.90 -2.71 -11.96
N LEU A 33 3.75 -2.21 -10.71
CA LEU A 33 2.53 -1.54 -10.26
C LEU A 33 2.24 -0.30 -11.11
N PHE A 34 3.26 0.55 -11.33
CA PHE A 34 3.12 1.77 -12.11
C PHE A 34 2.79 1.47 -13.57
N ALA A 35 3.43 0.45 -14.15
CA ALA A 35 3.08 -0.02 -15.49
C ALA A 35 1.62 -0.50 -15.59
N GLY A 36 1.14 -1.26 -14.60
CA GLY A 36 -0.25 -1.72 -14.53
C GLY A 36 -1.26 -0.58 -14.39
N LEU A 37 -0.87 0.53 -13.77
CA LEU A 37 -1.69 1.73 -13.59
C LEU A 37 -1.50 2.78 -14.70
N GLY A 38 -0.53 2.63 -15.59
CA GLY A 38 -0.17 3.65 -16.57
C GLY A 38 0.48 4.89 -15.95
N VAL A 39 1.09 4.76 -14.77
CA VAL A 39 1.78 5.84 -14.04
C VAL A 39 3.24 5.92 -14.48
N ASP A 40 3.76 7.15 -14.60
CA ASP A 40 5.15 7.39 -14.98
C ASP A 40 6.13 6.78 -13.95
N PRO A 41 7.02 5.87 -14.37
CA PRO A 41 8.02 5.27 -13.49
C PRO A 41 9.03 6.27 -12.91
N ALA A 42 9.13 7.49 -13.42
CA ALA A 42 9.95 8.56 -12.87
C ALA A 42 9.63 8.86 -11.39
N TYR A 43 8.39 8.68 -10.97
CA TYR A 43 8.03 8.87 -9.56
C TYR A 43 8.70 7.89 -8.60
N ILE A 44 9.19 6.74 -9.07
CA ILE A 44 9.96 5.80 -8.23
C ILE A 44 11.26 6.45 -7.76
N ASP A 45 11.97 7.16 -8.64
CA ASP A 45 13.19 7.89 -8.29
C ASP A 45 12.88 9.07 -7.38
N ARG A 46 11.79 9.80 -7.66
CA ARG A 46 11.35 10.94 -6.83
C ARG A 46 10.97 10.51 -5.41
N ILE A 47 10.31 9.35 -5.24
CA ILE A 47 10.00 8.80 -3.92
C ILE A 47 11.29 8.39 -3.21
N ALA A 48 12.24 7.79 -3.92
CA ALA A 48 13.50 7.35 -3.34
C ALA A 48 14.35 8.53 -2.86
N ASP A 49 14.49 9.61 -3.67
CA ASP A 49 15.20 10.85 -3.30
C ASP A 49 14.48 11.58 -2.15
N TRP A 50 13.14 11.54 -2.11
CA TRP A 50 12.39 12.13 -1.00
C TRP A 50 12.71 11.51 0.35
N ILE A 51 13.05 10.20 0.37
CA ILE A 51 13.20 9.40 1.59
C ILE A 51 14.65 9.38 2.06
N ASP A 52 15.63 9.36 1.14
CA ASP A 52 17.02 9.15 1.52
C ASP A 52 17.65 10.42 2.12
N GLU A 53 18.81 10.22 2.77
CA GLU A 53 19.48 11.29 3.53
C GLU A 53 20.52 12.04 2.70
N ASP A 54 20.82 11.54 1.48
CA ASP A 54 21.86 12.17 0.65
C ASP A 54 21.25 13.22 -0.31
N ALA A 55 22.05 13.90 -1.09
CA ALA A 55 21.62 14.93 -2.02
C ALA A 55 21.99 14.56 -3.48
N ASN A 56 22.15 13.27 -3.76
CA ASN A 56 22.51 12.78 -5.09
C ASN A 56 21.27 12.47 -5.90
N VAL A 57 20.86 13.41 -6.75
CA VAL A 57 19.69 13.26 -7.62
C VAL A 57 19.78 12.01 -8.49
N ARG A 58 18.79 11.12 -8.41
CA ARG A 58 18.62 9.99 -9.33
C ARG A 58 18.23 10.48 -10.73
N GLN A 59 18.29 9.59 -11.71
CA GLN A 59 18.07 9.97 -13.13
C GLN A 59 16.76 10.75 -13.35
N PHE A 60 15.68 10.36 -12.68
CA PHE A 60 14.37 11.00 -12.75
C PHE A 60 13.88 11.51 -11.39
N GLY A 61 14.80 11.64 -10.44
CA GLY A 61 14.55 12.08 -9.09
C GLY A 61 14.47 13.59 -8.95
N ALA A 62 14.37 14.05 -7.70
CA ALA A 62 14.39 15.47 -7.34
C ALA A 62 14.88 15.60 -5.90
N GLU A 63 15.74 16.56 -5.68
CA GLU A 63 16.36 16.87 -4.39
C GLU A 63 16.08 18.30 -3.93
N ASP A 64 16.60 18.68 -2.78
CA ASP A 64 16.43 20.00 -2.16
C ASP A 64 16.52 21.16 -3.17
N PHE A 65 17.43 21.07 -4.14
CA PHE A 65 17.62 22.13 -5.13
C PHE A 65 16.35 22.35 -5.97
N ASP A 66 15.68 21.27 -6.36
CA ASP A 66 14.48 21.30 -7.20
C ASP A 66 13.29 21.84 -6.39
N TYR A 67 13.12 21.36 -5.16
CA TYR A 67 12.03 21.77 -4.27
C TYR A 67 12.18 23.22 -3.77
N LEU A 68 13.42 23.69 -3.57
CA LEU A 68 13.69 25.08 -3.18
C LEU A 68 13.48 26.09 -4.33
N ALA A 69 13.44 25.61 -5.58
CA ALA A 69 13.15 26.44 -6.75
C ALA A 69 11.64 26.66 -6.99
N LEU A 70 10.76 25.98 -6.24
CA LEU A 70 9.31 26.12 -6.35
C LEU A 70 8.83 27.51 -5.88
N GLU A 71 7.65 27.92 -6.31
CA GLU A 71 6.99 29.16 -5.86
C GLU A 71 6.79 29.18 -4.34
N LEU A 72 6.43 28.02 -3.75
CA LEU A 72 6.40 27.78 -2.31
C LEU A 72 7.51 26.79 -1.96
N PRO A 73 8.71 27.28 -1.63
CA PRO A 73 9.88 26.45 -1.46
C PRO A 73 9.79 25.61 -0.16
N TYR A 74 10.18 24.35 -0.25
CA TYR A 74 10.39 23.45 0.87
C TYR A 74 11.56 22.51 0.57
N ARG A 75 11.88 21.61 1.48
CA ARG A 75 12.95 20.62 1.33
C ARG A 75 12.39 19.23 1.25
N THR A 76 13.17 18.29 0.70
CA THR A 76 12.91 16.85 0.82
C THR A 76 12.84 16.45 2.29
N SER A 77 12.17 15.34 2.56
CA SER A 77 12.05 14.82 3.93
C SER A 77 13.38 14.30 4.47
N GLY A 78 14.20 13.65 3.64
CA GLY A 78 15.42 12.94 4.05
C GLY A 78 15.14 11.87 5.12
N GLN A 79 13.89 11.38 5.20
CA GLN A 79 13.43 10.43 6.21
C GLN A 79 12.33 9.55 5.63
N MET A 80 12.08 8.41 6.27
CA MET A 80 10.94 7.55 5.92
C MET A 80 9.64 8.33 5.98
N ILE A 81 8.80 8.15 4.97
CA ILE A 81 7.45 8.69 4.91
C ILE A 81 6.63 8.13 6.09
N ALA A 82 6.03 9.00 6.88
CA ALA A 82 5.22 8.62 8.01
C ALA A 82 3.75 8.36 7.64
N ASP A 83 3.23 9.06 6.62
CA ASP A 83 1.86 8.93 6.11
C ASP A 83 1.87 9.06 4.58
N PRO A 84 1.15 8.20 3.84
CA PRO A 84 1.13 8.26 2.37
C PRO A 84 0.71 9.62 1.81
N SER A 85 0.06 10.49 2.59
CA SER A 85 -0.28 11.85 2.16
C SER A 85 0.93 12.74 1.88
N GLU A 86 2.13 12.40 2.40
CA GLU A 86 3.38 13.09 2.06
C GLU A 86 3.74 12.98 0.58
N LEU A 87 3.31 11.90 -0.10
CA LEU A 87 3.51 11.76 -1.55
C LEU A 87 2.98 12.95 -2.34
N ARG A 88 1.97 13.67 -1.83
CA ARG A 88 1.44 14.90 -2.45
C ARG A 88 2.43 16.07 -2.48
N LEU A 89 3.54 15.93 -1.79
CA LEU A 89 4.63 16.91 -1.80
C LEU A 89 5.70 16.57 -2.85
N LEU A 90 5.60 15.42 -3.52
CA LEU A 90 6.54 15.07 -4.59
C LEU A 90 6.36 16.02 -5.78
N LEU A 91 7.49 16.41 -6.36
CA LEU A 91 7.54 17.29 -7.52
C LEU A 91 6.69 16.72 -8.67
N ASP A 92 5.80 17.54 -9.21
CA ASP A 92 4.90 17.23 -10.34
C ASP A 92 4.01 15.99 -10.13
N LEU A 93 3.77 15.54 -8.90
CA LEU A 93 2.80 14.48 -8.67
C LEU A 93 1.38 15.06 -8.74
N GLU A 94 0.67 14.70 -9.79
CA GLU A 94 -0.72 15.10 -10.00
C GLU A 94 -1.65 14.44 -8.97
N GLN A 95 -2.72 15.16 -8.60
CA GLN A 95 -3.68 14.66 -7.60
C GLN A 95 -4.34 13.35 -8.03
N GLU A 96 -4.66 13.22 -9.32
CA GLU A 96 -5.25 12.02 -9.92
C GLU A 96 -4.33 10.81 -9.81
N VAL A 97 -3.03 11.00 -10.05
CA VAL A 97 -2.01 9.94 -9.90
C VAL A 97 -1.88 9.52 -8.43
N TYR A 98 -1.85 10.51 -7.52
CA TYR A 98 -1.83 10.22 -6.08
C TYR A 98 -3.04 9.37 -5.65
N GLU A 99 -4.26 9.75 -6.07
CA GLU A 99 -5.48 9.03 -5.73
C GLU A 99 -5.52 7.62 -6.31
N GLN A 100 -4.96 7.42 -7.51
CA GLN A 100 -4.84 6.14 -8.17
C GLN A 100 -3.85 5.21 -7.46
N LEU A 101 -2.73 5.75 -6.96
CA LEU A 101 -1.70 4.99 -6.25
C LEU A 101 -2.09 4.63 -4.82
N LEU A 102 -2.80 5.51 -4.13
CA LEU A 102 -3.07 5.44 -2.70
C LEU A 102 -3.64 4.09 -2.22
N PRO A 103 -4.59 3.43 -2.92
CA PRO A 103 -5.12 2.14 -2.48
C PRO A 103 -4.09 1.02 -2.44
N SER A 104 -3.02 1.12 -3.22
CA SER A 104 -1.97 0.11 -3.37
C SER A 104 -0.72 0.39 -2.53
N LEU A 105 -0.67 1.53 -1.85
CA LEU A 105 0.51 2.00 -1.10
C LEU A 105 0.27 2.06 0.40
N ALA A 106 1.33 1.81 1.17
CA ALA A 106 1.39 2.02 2.61
C ALA A 106 2.72 2.69 2.97
N ALA A 107 2.75 3.43 4.08
CA ALA A 107 3.97 3.96 4.70
C ALA A 107 4.19 3.21 6.02
N LEU A 108 5.15 2.30 6.04
CA LEU A 108 5.47 1.46 7.18
C LEU A 108 6.87 1.78 7.71
N PRO A 109 7.11 1.68 9.03
CA PRO A 109 8.36 2.14 9.65
C PRO A 109 9.52 1.13 9.49
N SER A 110 9.72 0.65 8.30
CA SER A 110 10.82 -0.26 7.93
C SER A 110 10.96 -0.28 6.40
N THR A 111 12.16 -0.52 5.92
CA THR A 111 12.45 -0.66 4.48
C THR A 111 12.30 -2.11 3.99
N SER A 112 12.24 -3.09 4.89
CA SER A 112 12.22 -4.52 4.56
C SER A 112 11.09 -5.25 5.30
N LEU A 113 9.87 -5.13 4.78
CA LEU A 113 8.71 -5.88 5.26
C LEU A 113 8.15 -6.74 4.13
N PRO A 114 7.77 -8.00 4.43
CA PRO A 114 7.17 -8.86 3.42
C PRO A 114 5.79 -8.32 3.00
N LEU A 115 5.49 -8.44 1.71
CA LEU A 115 4.15 -8.25 1.17
C LEU A 115 3.27 -9.44 1.56
N ASN A 116 2.15 -9.17 2.22
CA ASN A 116 1.19 -10.21 2.58
C ASN A 116 0.31 -10.58 1.38
N ILE A 117 0.57 -11.75 0.79
CA ILE A 117 -0.19 -12.27 -0.34
C ILE A 117 -1.66 -12.57 0.00
N ASN A 118 -1.97 -12.79 1.29
CA ASN A 118 -3.33 -13.09 1.76
C ASN A 118 -4.24 -11.86 1.83
N THR A 119 -3.68 -10.66 1.76
CA THR A 119 -4.45 -9.40 1.85
C THR A 119 -4.16 -8.44 0.71
N ALA A 120 -3.18 -8.76 -0.14
CA ALA A 120 -2.86 -7.98 -1.33
C ALA A 120 -4.01 -8.01 -2.34
N SER A 121 -4.33 -6.86 -2.94
CA SER A 121 -5.28 -6.77 -4.05
C SER A 121 -4.73 -7.46 -5.31
N ALA A 122 -5.58 -7.78 -6.28
CA ALA A 122 -5.13 -8.34 -7.56
C ALA A 122 -4.06 -7.46 -8.23
N LEU A 123 -4.25 -6.15 -8.22
CA LEU A 123 -3.29 -5.17 -8.75
C LEU A 123 -1.94 -5.23 -8.02
N VAL A 124 -1.94 -5.36 -6.69
CA VAL A 124 -0.70 -5.50 -5.91
C VAL A 124 -0.06 -6.86 -6.15
N LEU A 125 -0.83 -7.94 -6.28
CA LEU A 125 -0.30 -9.26 -6.67
C LEU A 125 0.34 -9.21 -8.06
N GLN A 126 -0.28 -8.54 -9.04
CA GLN A 126 0.28 -8.34 -10.37
C GLN A 126 1.68 -7.69 -10.31
N SER A 127 1.92 -6.81 -9.34
CA SER A 127 3.22 -6.14 -9.19
C SER A 127 4.39 -7.08 -8.85
N ILE A 128 4.12 -8.30 -8.37
CA ILE A 128 5.16 -9.27 -7.96
C ILE A 128 6.04 -9.67 -9.15
N SER A 129 5.47 -9.75 -10.35
CA SER A 129 6.20 -10.13 -11.57
C SER A 129 5.61 -9.44 -12.79
N ALA A 130 6.47 -8.96 -13.68
CA ALA A 130 6.04 -8.40 -14.97
C ALA A 130 5.30 -9.41 -15.87
N GLY A 131 5.49 -10.72 -15.62
CA GLY A 131 4.77 -11.79 -16.33
C GLY A 131 3.39 -12.11 -15.75
N LEU A 132 3.01 -11.51 -14.62
CA LEU A 132 1.74 -11.78 -13.97
C LEU A 132 0.64 -10.87 -14.53
N GLY A 133 -0.23 -11.42 -15.37
CA GLY A 133 -1.36 -10.68 -15.95
C GLY A 133 -2.48 -10.41 -14.94
N VAL A 134 -3.37 -9.48 -15.27
CA VAL A 134 -4.53 -9.09 -14.45
C VAL A 134 -5.42 -10.30 -14.15
N GLU A 135 -5.80 -11.06 -15.19
CA GLU A 135 -6.67 -12.24 -15.07
C GLU A 135 -6.06 -13.29 -14.13
N THR A 136 -4.74 -13.51 -14.24
CA THR A 136 -4.03 -14.46 -13.36
C THR A 136 -4.03 -13.97 -11.91
N ALA A 137 -3.83 -12.67 -11.68
CA ALA A 137 -3.89 -12.09 -10.34
C ALA A 137 -5.29 -12.21 -9.72
N GLU A 138 -6.35 -12.04 -10.51
CA GLU A 138 -7.74 -12.23 -10.07
C GLU A 138 -8.04 -13.70 -9.72
N LEU A 139 -7.54 -14.66 -10.51
CA LEU A 139 -7.65 -16.07 -10.20
C LEU A 139 -6.95 -16.44 -8.89
N LEU A 140 -5.77 -15.87 -8.63
CA LEU A 140 -5.07 -16.05 -7.35
C LEU A 140 -5.85 -15.50 -6.16
N VAL A 141 -6.52 -14.36 -6.35
CA VAL A 141 -7.43 -13.80 -5.32
C VAL A 141 -8.60 -14.74 -5.07
N ALA A 142 -9.24 -15.27 -6.12
CA ALA A 142 -10.35 -16.21 -6.00
C ALA A 142 -9.89 -17.52 -5.30
N GLN A 143 -8.75 -18.09 -5.70
CA GLN A 143 -8.16 -19.27 -5.05
C GLN A 143 -7.90 -19.01 -3.56
N ARG A 144 -7.33 -17.87 -3.22
CA ARG A 144 -7.11 -17.46 -1.84
C ARG A 144 -8.40 -17.43 -1.01
N GLU A 145 -9.48 -16.91 -1.59
CA GLU A 145 -10.80 -16.88 -0.93
C GLU A 145 -11.36 -18.27 -0.69
N GLU A 146 -11.25 -19.18 -1.67
CA GLU A 146 -11.65 -20.57 -1.53
C GLU A 146 -10.87 -21.33 -0.44
N LEU A 147 -9.55 -21.06 -0.35
CA LEU A 147 -8.66 -21.66 0.65
C LEU A 147 -8.77 -20.99 2.04
N GLN A 148 -9.49 -19.87 2.16
CA GLN A 148 -9.48 -19.00 3.35
C GLN A 148 -8.08 -18.47 3.69
N GLY A 149 -7.24 -18.29 2.70
CA GLY A 149 -5.85 -17.84 2.78
C GLY A 149 -4.85 -18.95 2.47
N PHE A 150 -3.70 -18.57 1.91
CA PHE A 150 -2.56 -19.48 1.75
C PHE A 150 -1.88 -19.70 3.11
N GLU A 151 -1.57 -20.94 3.46
CA GLU A 151 -0.88 -21.28 4.70
C GLU A 151 0.61 -20.89 4.66
N SER A 152 1.19 -20.85 3.46
CA SER A 152 2.61 -20.51 3.25
C SER A 152 2.86 -19.84 1.89
N VAL A 153 3.98 -19.13 1.78
CA VAL A 153 4.47 -18.61 0.50
C VAL A 153 4.74 -19.75 -0.50
N LEU A 154 5.19 -20.91 -0.01
CA LEU A 154 5.43 -22.08 -0.88
C LEU A 154 4.14 -22.58 -1.51
N GLU A 155 3.05 -22.68 -0.75
CA GLU A 155 1.74 -23.05 -1.27
C GLU A 155 1.26 -22.08 -2.36
N PHE A 156 1.38 -20.78 -2.11
CA PHE A 156 1.08 -19.74 -3.11
C PHE A 156 1.89 -19.95 -4.39
N LEU A 157 3.21 -20.16 -4.29
CA LEU A 157 4.09 -20.36 -5.44
C LEU A 157 3.81 -21.68 -6.21
N GLN A 158 3.15 -22.63 -5.58
CA GLN A 158 2.71 -23.88 -6.21
C GLN A 158 1.36 -23.77 -6.93
N SER A 159 0.71 -22.60 -6.89
CA SER A 159 -0.52 -22.35 -7.64
C SER A 159 -0.31 -22.60 -9.12
N PRO A 160 -1.22 -23.35 -9.79
CA PRO A 160 -1.09 -23.65 -11.22
C PRO A 160 -0.95 -22.38 -12.08
N GLU A 161 -1.57 -21.29 -11.66
CA GLU A 161 -1.58 -19.97 -12.30
C GLU A 161 -0.18 -19.34 -12.37
N LEU A 162 0.71 -19.71 -11.46
CA LEU A 162 2.09 -19.23 -11.40
C LEU A 162 3.09 -20.13 -12.12
N ALA A 163 2.63 -21.24 -12.67
CA ALA A 163 3.50 -22.22 -13.33
C ALA A 163 4.26 -21.57 -14.50
N GLY A 164 5.59 -21.72 -14.49
CA GLY A 164 6.46 -21.20 -15.56
C GLY A 164 6.82 -19.72 -15.47
N LEU A 165 6.25 -18.95 -14.52
CA LEU A 165 6.58 -17.54 -14.35
C LEU A 165 7.90 -17.28 -13.59
N GLY A 166 8.47 -18.31 -12.93
CA GLY A 166 9.75 -18.18 -12.21
C GLY A 166 9.74 -17.19 -11.07
N ILE A 167 8.59 -17.00 -10.41
CA ILE A 167 8.41 -16.03 -9.32
C ILE A 167 9.17 -16.53 -8.07
N SER A 168 10.01 -15.66 -7.51
CA SER A 168 10.66 -15.89 -6.21
C SER A 168 9.72 -15.57 -5.05
N GLY A 169 9.85 -16.32 -3.95
CA GLY A 169 9.19 -16.03 -2.67
C GLY A 169 9.82 -14.88 -1.88
N ASP A 170 10.92 -14.29 -2.38
CA ASP A 170 11.61 -13.21 -1.67
C ASP A 170 10.70 -12.02 -1.41
N GLY A 171 10.71 -11.52 -0.18
CA GLY A 171 9.88 -10.40 0.25
C GLY A 171 8.38 -10.66 0.15
N LEU A 172 7.92 -11.93 0.12
CA LEU A 172 6.53 -12.34 0.28
C LEU A 172 6.29 -12.92 1.67
N GLY A 173 5.05 -12.85 2.14
CA GLY A 173 4.61 -13.40 3.41
C GLY A 173 3.12 -13.70 3.40
N VAL A 174 2.67 -14.45 4.41
CA VAL A 174 1.25 -14.83 4.62
C VAL A 174 0.64 -14.20 5.88
N GLN A 175 1.44 -13.42 6.61
CA GLN A 175 1.04 -12.78 7.87
C GLN A 175 1.47 -11.33 7.92
N SER A 176 0.80 -10.54 8.74
CA SER A 176 1.06 -9.13 8.91
C SER A 176 1.25 -8.73 10.37
N ALA A 177 2.06 -7.69 10.53
CA ALA A 177 2.30 -7.02 11.80
C ALA A 177 1.71 -5.61 11.87
N PHE A 178 1.26 -5.02 10.75
CA PHE A 178 0.80 -3.63 10.70
C PHE A 178 -0.63 -3.53 10.16
N PHE A 179 -1.47 -2.86 10.94
CA PHE A 179 -2.90 -2.71 10.63
C PHE A 179 -3.33 -1.25 10.80
N GLU A 180 -4.17 -0.77 9.90
CA GLU A 180 -4.88 0.49 10.07
C GLU A 180 -6.24 0.22 10.71
N VAL A 181 -6.52 0.88 11.81
CA VAL A 181 -7.80 0.82 12.51
C VAL A 181 -8.48 2.17 12.37
N ARG A 182 -9.60 2.20 11.64
CA ARG A 182 -10.44 3.39 11.48
C ARG A 182 -11.69 3.26 12.34
N VAL A 183 -11.94 4.28 13.13
CA VAL A 183 -13.11 4.33 14.02
C VAL A 183 -13.95 5.55 13.68
N LYS A 184 -15.25 5.35 13.48
CA LYS A 184 -16.27 6.39 13.38
C LYS A 184 -17.22 6.23 14.55
N ALA A 185 -17.19 7.17 15.49
CA ALA A 185 -18.10 7.24 16.62
C ALA A 185 -19.20 8.29 16.34
N ARG A 186 -20.46 7.99 16.73
CA ARG A 186 -21.57 8.93 16.65
C ARG A 186 -22.13 9.18 18.05
N PHE A 187 -22.28 10.44 18.37
CA PHE A 187 -23.04 10.87 19.55
C PHE A 187 -24.06 11.91 19.12
N ARG A 188 -25.34 11.54 19.15
CA ARG A 188 -26.44 12.31 18.59
C ARG A 188 -26.18 12.60 17.10
N GLU A 189 -26.03 13.87 16.70
CA GLU A 189 -25.72 14.30 15.32
C GLU A 189 -24.25 14.61 15.08
N ARG A 190 -23.39 14.38 16.08
CA ARG A 190 -21.94 14.64 15.97
C ARG A 190 -21.19 13.36 15.71
N PHE A 191 -20.20 13.46 14.83
CA PHE A 191 -19.29 12.36 14.49
C PHE A 191 -17.88 12.71 14.95
N ALA A 192 -17.19 11.71 15.46
CA ALA A 192 -15.76 11.74 15.71
C ALA A 192 -15.08 10.62 14.92
N TYR A 193 -13.91 10.91 14.39
CA TYR A 193 -13.12 9.97 13.57
C TYR A 193 -11.77 9.79 14.21
N LEU A 194 -11.28 8.56 14.18
CA LEU A 194 -9.94 8.22 14.63
C LEU A 194 -9.36 7.17 13.70
N THR A 195 -8.21 7.45 13.13
CA THR A 195 -7.37 6.48 12.43
C THR A 195 -6.15 6.18 13.28
N SER A 196 -5.85 4.91 13.48
CA SER A 196 -4.67 4.46 14.22
C SER A 196 -3.93 3.41 13.42
N ILE A 197 -2.60 3.50 13.38
CA ILE A 197 -1.77 2.40 12.90
C ILE A 197 -1.31 1.60 14.12
N VAL A 198 -1.59 0.31 14.08
CA VAL A 198 -1.31 -0.65 15.15
C VAL A 198 -0.26 -1.63 14.65
N GLN A 199 0.82 -1.76 15.41
CA GLN A 199 1.80 -2.82 15.23
C GLN A 199 1.46 -3.99 16.17
N ARG A 200 1.37 -5.19 15.60
CA ARG A 200 1.23 -6.46 16.34
C ARG A 200 2.57 -7.16 16.36
N SER A 201 3.02 -7.56 17.53
CA SER A 201 4.22 -8.39 17.70
C SER A 201 3.97 -9.80 17.15
N PRO A 202 4.83 -10.33 16.27
CA PRO A 202 4.69 -11.72 15.80
C PRO A 202 5.09 -12.75 16.87
N ILE A 203 5.75 -12.33 17.97
CA ILE A 203 6.27 -13.22 19.02
C ILE A 203 5.19 -13.55 20.04
N ASP A 204 4.50 -12.53 20.56
CA ASP A 204 3.57 -12.65 21.68
C ASP A 204 2.17 -12.11 21.39
N GLY A 205 1.95 -11.58 20.18
CA GLY A 205 0.68 -10.99 19.76
C GLY A 205 0.35 -9.65 20.41
N SER A 206 1.27 -9.08 21.21
CA SER A 206 1.05 -7.77 21.84
C SER A 206 0.87 -6.68 20.77
N MET A 207 0.02 -5.69 21.07
CA MET A 207 -0.31 -4.63 20.14
C MET A 207 0.17 -3.28 20.67
N ARG A 208 0.77 -2.47 19.78
CA ARG A 208 1.20 -1.12 20.08
C ARG A 208 0.66 -0.16 19.01
N VAL A 209 0.02 0.91 19.45
CA VAL A 209 -0.34 2.00 18.54
C VAL A 209 0.91 2.83 18.26
N ILE A 210 1.28 2.93 16.97
CA ILE A 210 2.47 3.67 16.51
C ILE A 210 2.12 5.03 15.90
N TYR A 211 0.87 5.21 15.45
CA TYR A 211 0.39 6.45 14.87
C TYR A 211 -1.09 6.66 15.17
N ARG A 212 -1.51 7.91 15.35
CA ARG A 212 -2.92 8.32 15.50
C ARG A 212 -3.21 9.61 14.76
N ASN A 213 -4.35 9.65 14.08
CA ASN A 213 -4.85 10.83 13.41
C ASN A 213 -6.37 10.95 13.59
N SER A 214 -6.81 12.04 14.21
CA SER A 214 -8.22 12.33 14.43
C SER A 214 -8.86 13.19 13.33
N SER A 215 -8.08 13.69 12.38
CA SER A 215 -8.57 14.55 11.29
C SER A 215 -8.99 13.76 10.04
N LYS A 216 -8.52 12.53 9.87
CA LYS A 216 -8.90 11.67 8.73
C LYS A 216 -10.35 11.25 8.85
N LYS A 217 -11.17 11.60 7.87
CA LYS A 217 -12.55 11.12 7.74
C LYS A 217 -12.56 9.73 7.13
N ILE A 218 -13.36 8.84 7.71
CA ILE A 218 -13.67 7.55 7.08
C ILE A 218 -14.64 7.83 5.95
N ILE A 219 -14.26 7.44 4.72
CA ILE A 219 -15.19 7.39 3.60
C ILE A 219 -16.00 6.09 3.81
N PRO A 220 -17.33 6.15 3.98
CA PRO A 220 -18.10 4.92 4.11
C PRO A 220 -17.96 4.14 2.80
N VAL A 221 -17.59 2.86 2.90
CA VAL A 221 -17.82 1.92 1.81
C VAL A 221 -19.32 1.81 1.69
N VAL A 222 -19.89 2.22 0.57
CA VAL A 222 -21.30 1.99 0.25
C VAL A 222 -21.39 0.51 -0.09
N ASP A 223 -21.84 -0.30 0.86
CA ASP A 223 -22.30 -1.66 0.56
C ASP A 223 -23.54 -1.53 -0.33
N GLU A 224 -23.39 -1.82 -1.61
CA GLU A 224 -24.51 -1.83 -2.57
C GLU A 224 -25.54 -2.95 -2.31
N SER A 225 -25.41 -3.69 -1.21
CA SER A 225 -26.24 -4.85 -0.90
C SER A 225 -27.55 -4.53 -0.14
N ASP A 226 -27.80 -3.28 0.31
CA ASP A 226 -28.96 -2.96 1.17
C ASP A 226 -30.14 -2.27 0.45
N ASP A 227 -30.12 -2.11 -0.90
CA ASP A 227 -31.21 -1.43 -1.63
C ASP A 227 -32.29 -2.37 -2.20
N SER A 228 -32.37 -3.62 -1.71
CA SER A 228 -33.37 -4.58 -2.22
C SER A 228 -34.50 -4.99 -1.27
N SER A 229 -34.65 -4.36 -0.08
CA SER A 229 -35.66 -4.81 0.91
C SER A 229 -36.76 -3.82 1.31
N GLU A 230 -36.83 -2.63 0.71
CA GLU A 230 -37.96 -1.69 1.00
C GLU A 230 -38.81 -1.34 -0.21
N LYS A 231 -39.33 -2.34 -0.93
CA LYS A 231 -40.47 -2.14 -1.84
C LYS A 231 -41.36 -3.38 -1.88
N SER A 232 -42.08 -3.66 -0.81
CA SER A 232 -43.38 -4.40 -0.93
C SER A 232 -44.12 -4.44 0.40
N SER A 233 -44.81 -3.36 0.74
CA SER A 233 -46.07 -3.45 1.53
C SER A 233 -46.74 -2.08 1.54
N ASP A 234 -47.57 -1.84 0.51
CA ASP A 234 -48.78 -1.04 0.60
C ASP A 234 -49.60 -1.33 -0.64
N VAL A 235 -50.58 -2.22 -0.49
CA VAL A 235 -51.87 -2.25 -1.19
C VAL A 235 -52.93 -2.59 -0.16
#